data_4ade2105160dee6a4ee0345c6b50f134
#
_entry.id   4ade2105160dee6a4ee0345c6b50f134
#
_cell.length_a   1.000
_cell.length_b   1.000
_cell.length_c   1.000
_cell.angle_alpha   90.00
_cell.angle_beta   90.00
_cell.angle_gamma   90.00
#
_symmetry.space_group_name_H-M   'P 1'
#
loop_
_entity.id
_entity.type
_entity.pdbx_description
1 polymer ?
#
loop_
_entity_poly.entity_id
_entity_poly.type
_entity_poly.pdbx_seq_one_letter_code
_entity_poly.pdbx_strand_id
1 'polypeptide(L)'
;MSTPDNQVVREAQTVENYNASAKQKAAAKLSRIPVKVEQSEVLKKPDWIRVKAGSPSTRFYEIKDVLRANKLVTVCEEASCPNIGECFGKGTATFMIMGDKCTRRCPFCDVGHGRPDPLDVNEPENLAKTIADLKLKYVVITSVDRDDLRDGGSQHFVDCIRRTRELSPQTQIEILVPDFRGRDDRALEILKAAPPDVMNHNMETVPRLYKEARPGSDYAFSLNLLKKFKALFPNVPTKSGLMVGLGETDEEILQVMQDMRDHNIDMLTIGQYLAPSTSHIPVRRYVHPDTFKMFEEKAYEMGFSHAAIGAMVRSSYHADQQAHAASEAAKS
;
A
#
# COMPACT_ATOMS: atom_id res chain seq x y z
N MET A 1 -26.31 -34.77 41.08
CA MET A 1 -25.02 -34.90 40.41
C MET A 1 -24.85 -33.68 39.52
N SER A 2 -24.09 -32.71 40.03
CA SER A 2 -23.87 -31.39 39.41
C SER A 2 -22.66 -31.48 38.49
N THR A 3 -22.81 -31.03 37.24
CA THR A 3 -21.70 -30.86 36.31
C THR A 3 -20.95 -29.57 36.67
N PRO A 4 -19.63 -29.55 36.67
CA PRO A 4 -18.87 -28.35 36.96
C PRO A 4 -18.79 -27.42 35.73
N ASP A 5 -19.10 -26.17 36.02
CA ASP A 5 -18.95 -25.00 35.17
C ASP A 5 -17.47 -24.82 34.77
N ASN A 6 -17.20 -24.86 33.47
CA ASN A 6 -15.86 -24.68 32.92
C ASN A 6 -15.68 -23.20 32.57
N GLN A 7 -15.44 -22.35 33.59
CA GLN A 7 -15.02 -20.98 33.40
C GLN A 7 -13.59 -20.95 32.88
N VAL A 8 -13.43 -20.71 31.58
CA VAL A 8 -12.15 -20.34 30.99
C VAL A 8 -11.81 -18.91 31.44
N VAL A 9 -11.02 -18.81 32.48
CA VAL A 9 -10.41 -17.54 32.90
C VAL A 9 -9.39 -17.16 31.82
N ARG A 10 -9.72 -16.17 31.01
CA ARG A 10 -8.75 -15.51 30.13
C ARG A 10 -7.86 -14.65 31.02
N GLU A 11 -6.65 -15.10 31.28
CA GLU A 11 -5.60 -14.28 31.85
C GLU A 11 -5.37 -13.05 30.97
N ALA A 12 -5.61 -11.88 31.55
CA ALA A 12 -5.22 -10.62 30.96
C ALA A 12 -3.67 -10.59 30.93
N GLN A 13 -3.09 -10.74 29.75
CA GLN A 13 -1.65 -10.50 29.57
C GLN A 13 -1.36 -9.06 29.99
N THR A 14 -0.73 -8.90 31.13
CA THR A 14 -0.14 -7.64 31.60
C THR A 14 0.87 -7.18 30.55
N VAL A 15 0.66 -6.00 29.99
CA VAL A 15 1.58 -5.36 29.05
C VAL A 15 2.83 -4.97 29.82
N GLU A 16 3.75 -5.90 29.94
CA GLU A 16 5.09 -5.63 30.48
C GLU A 16 5.86 -4.73 29.50
N ASN A 17 6.28 -3.59 30.03
CA ASN A 17 7.29 -2.66 29.46
C ASN A 17 7.08 -2.23 28.00
N TYR A 18 6.22 -1.20 27.84
CA TYR A 18 6.13 -0.47 26.58
C TYR A 18 7.48 0.16 26.20
N ASN A 19 8.15 -0.45 25.24
CA ASN A 19 9.33 0.15 24.60
C ASN A 19 8.86 0.90 23.36
N ALA A 20 8.86 2.25 23.40
CA ALA A 20 8.42 3.09 22.28
C ALA A 20 9.28 2.94 21.02
N SER A 21 10.50 2.45 21.16
CA SER A 21 11.42 2.17 20.04
C SER A 21 11.24 0.77 19.45
N ALA A 22 10.51 -0.14 20.13
CA ALA A 22 10.27 -1.48 19.64
C ALA A 22 9.23 -1.44 18.50
N LYS A 23 9.46 -2.24 17.45
CA LYS A 23 8.51 -2.47 16.36
C LYS A 23 7.30 -3.23 16.90
N GLN A 24 6.12 -2.61 16.85
CA GLN A 24 4.85 -3.18 17.29
C GLN A 24 4.06 -3.71 16.09
N LYS A 25 3.58 -4.95 16.15
CA LYS A 25 2.70 -5.57 15.14
C LYS A 25 1.41 -6.09 15.80
N ALA A 26 0.41 -6.39 14.98
CA ALA A 26 -0.85 -7.02 15.35
C ALA A 26 -1.48 -6.39 16.62
N ALA A 27 -1.84 -7.20 17.62
CA ALA A 27 -2.52 -6.74 18.84
C ALA A 27 -1.78 -5.62 19.58
N ALA A 28 -0.45 -5.66 19.68
CA ALA A 28 0.35 -4.63 20.33
C ALA A 28 0.26 -3.28 19.61
N LYS A 29 0.27 -3.28 18.27
CA LYS A 29 0.05 -2.07 17.46
C LYS A 29 -1.35 -1.50 17.66
N LEU A 30 -2.37 -2.35 17.71
CA LEU A 30 -3.77 -1.96 17.67
C LEU A 30 -4.36 -1.66 19.06
N SER A 31 -3.68 -2.00 20.15
CA SER A 31 -4.13 -1.73 21.52
C SER A 31 -4.37 -0.23 21.81
N ARG A 32 -3.75 0.68 21.05
CA ARG A 32 -3.77 2.13 21.24
C ARG A 32 -4.41 2.92 20.11
N ILE A 33 -5.19 2.29 19.23
CA ILE A 33 -5.95 3.01 18.20
C ILE A 33 -7.16 3.73 18.84
N PRO A 34 -7.54 4.93 18.32
CA PRO A 34 -8.62 5.72 18.90
C PRO A 34 -10.00 5.06 18.72
N VAL A 35 -10.21 4.36 17.62
CA VAL A 35 -11.45 3.63 17.34
C VAL A 35 -11.19 2.14 17.52
N LYS A 36 -11.89 1.52 18.47
CA LYS A 36 -11.79 0.07 18.70
C LYS A 36 -12.31 -0.67 17.49
N VAL A 37 -11.54 -1.63 16.99
CA VAL A 37 -11.99 -2.56 15.96
C VAL A 37 -12.99 -3.53 16.56
N GLU A 38 -14.24 -3.49 16.07
CA GLU A 38 -15.24 -4.49 16.45
C GLU A 38 -14.91 -5.82 15.80
N GLN A 39 -14.65 -6.82 16.60
CA GLN A 39 -14.40 -8.17 16.12
C GLN A 39 -15.74 -8.82 15.72
N SER A 40 -15.74 -9.45 14.57
CA SER A 40 -16.86 -10.25 14.06
C SER A 40 -16.44 -11.70 13.87
N GLU A 41 -17.42 -12.56 13.63
CA GLU A 41 -17.14 -13.94 13.25
C GLU A 41 -16.24 -13.98 11.99
N VAL A 42 -15.25 -14.88 12.02
CA VAL A 42 -14.32 -15.06 10.88
C VAL A 42 -15.08 -15.73 9.74
N LEU A 43 -15.29 -15.01 8.67
CA LEU A 43 -15.93 -15.53 7.46
C LEU A 43 -15.07 -16.60 6.79
N LYS A 44 -15.70 -17.69 6.36
CA LYS A 44 -15.02 -18.72 5.56
C LYS A 44 -14.62 -18.14 4.20
N LYS A 45 -13.33 -18.26 3.85
CA LYS A 45 -12.83 -17.88 2.53
C LYS A 45 -13.53 -18.66 1.42
N PRO A 46 -14.13 -17.99 0.43
CA PRO A 46 -14.71 -18.67 -0.72
C PRO A 46 -13.62 -19.20 -1.68
N ASP A 47 -14.04 -20.09 -2.57
CA ASP A 47 -13.11 -20.77 -3.49
C ASP A 47 -12.40 -19.86 -4.48
N TRP A 48 -12.96 -18.70 -4.81
CA TRP A 48 -12.32 -17.73 -5.71
C TRP A 48 -11.22 -16.88 -5.05
N ILE A 49 -11.12 -16.90 -3.71
CA ILE A 49 -10.02 -16.28 -2.95
C ILE A 49 -8.92 -17.31 -2.73
N ARG A 50 -8.21 -17.67 -3.79
CA ARG A 50 -7.11 -18.63 -3.71
C ARG A 50 -5.82 -18.01 -4.20
N VAL A 51 -4.80 -18.10 -3.36
CA VAL A 51 -3.41 -17.87 -3.78
C VAL A 51 -2.96 -19.10 -4.58
N LYS A 52 -2.41 -18.92 -5.76
CA LYS A 52 -1.73 -19.99 -6.47
C LYS A 52 -0.49 -20.35 -5.67
N ALA A 53 -0.54 -21.46 -4.92
CA ALA A 53 0.64 -21.99 -4.26
C ALA A 53 1.59 -22.53 -5.34
N GLY A 54 2.57 -21.73 -5.73
CA GLY A 54 3.72 -22.20 -6.51
C GLY A 54 4.89 -22.49 -5.59
N SER A 55 5.70 -23.49 -5.90
CA SER A 55 7.00 -23.63 -5.24
C SER A 55 7.83 -22.36 -5.50
N PRO A 56 8.48 -21.79 -4.48
CA PRO A 56 9.35 -20.63 -4.68
C PRO A 56 10.38 -20.91 -5.76
N SER A 57 10.47 -20.03 -6.76
CA SER A 57 11.45 -20.17 -7.84
C SER A 57 12.87 -19.82 -7.36
N THR A 58 13.90 -20.23 -8.10
CA THR A 58 15.28 -19.78 -7.84
C THR A 58 15.34 -18.25 -7.77
N ARG A 59 14.62 -17.55 -8.66
CA ARG A 59 14.53 -16.10 -8.73
C ARG A 59 13.97 -15.47 -7.44
N PHE A 60 13.02 -16.14 -6.78
CA PHE A 60 12.47 -15.70 -5.51
C PHE A 60 13.56 -15.59 -4.42
N TYR A 61 14.41 -16.61 -4.32
CA TYR A 61 15.50 -16.62 -3.33
C TYR A 61 16.61 -15.63 -3.69
N GLU A 62 16.98 -15.51 -4.97
CA GLU A 62 17.94 -14.52 -5.46
C GLU A 62 17.52 -13.09 -5.06
N ILE A 63 16.26 -12.72 -5.28
CA ILE A 63 15.75 -11.40 -4.89
C ILE A 63 15.87 -11.21 -3.38
N LYS A 64 15.46 -12.19 -2.58
CA LYS A 64 15.57 -12.11 -1.12
C LYS A 64 17.01 -11.94 -0.62
N ASP A 65 17.94 -12.64 -1.22
CA ASP A 65 19.36 -12.56 -0.85
C ASP A 65 19.93 -11.19 -1.24
N VAL A 66 19.61 -10.67 -2.42
CA VAL A 66 20.00 -9.31 -2.85
C VAL A 66 19.41 -8.24 -1.92
N LEU A 67 18.14 -8.34 -1.55
CA LEU A 67 17.49 -7.40 -0.61
C LEU A 67 18.21 -7.39 0.75
N ARG A 68 18.52 -8.54 1.31
CA ARG A 68 19.24 -8.66 2.58
C ARG A 68 20.66 -8.12 2.52
N ALA A 69 21.40 -8.46 1.45
CA ALA A 69 22.76 -7.97 1.22
C ALA A 69 22.82 -6.44 1.18
N ASN A 70 21.80 -5.80 0.61
CA ASN A 70 21.69 -4.34 0.46
C ASN A 70 20.90 -3.67 1.60
N LYS A 71 20.50 -4.41 2.65
CA LYS A 71 19.69 -3.89 3.79
C LYS A 71 18.38 -3.21 3.36
N LEU A 72 17.76 -3.71 2.29
CA LEU A 72 16.51 -3.17 1.75
C LEU A 72 15.31 -3.95 2.29
N VAL A 73 14.19 -3.22 2.43
CA VAL A 73 12.92 -3.73 2.90
C VAL A 73 11.92 -3.73 1.75
N THR A 74 11.02 -4.72 1.70
CA THR A 74 9.90 -4.72 0.75
C THR A 74 8.57 -4.72 1.48
N VAL A 75 7.60 -3.97 0.95
CA VAL A 75 6.23 -4.04 1.46
C VAL A 75 5.63 -5.43 1.26
N CYS A 76 6.14 -6.19 0.26
CA CYS A 76 5.69 -7.55 0.00
C CYS A 76 5.95 -8.49 1.19
N GLU A 77 7.07 -8.30 1.90
CA GLU A 77 7.39 -9.06 3.12
C GLU A 77 6.70 -8.44 4.35
N GLU A 78 6.82 -7.12 4.55
CA GLU A 78 6.32 -6.45 5.75
C GLU A 78 4.80 -6.43 5.88
N ALA A 79 4.07 -6.36 4.76
CA ALA A 79 2.61 -6.39 4.71
C ALA A 79 2.04 -7.79 4.46
N SER A 80 2.85 -8.86 4.55
CA SER A 80 2.41 -10.25 4.38
C SER A 80 1.64 -10.47 3.07
N CYS A 81 2.16 -9.93 1.94
CA CYS A 81 1.48 -9.94 0.66
C CYS A 81 1.27 -11.36 0.13
N PRO A 82 0.03 -11.77 -0.22
CA PRO A 82 -0.24 -13.11 -0.72
C PRO A 82 0.39 -13.39 -2.10
N ASN A 83 0.74 -12.35 -2.85
CA ASN A 83 1.27 -12.47 -4.22
C ASN A 83 2.82 -12.52 -4.28
N ILE A 84 3.51 -12.49 -3.12
CA ILE A 84 4.98 -12.36 -3.05
C ILE A 84 5.69 -13.44 -3.89
N GLY A 85 5.21 -14.69 -3.86
CA GLY A 85 5.80 -15.80 -4.61
C GLY A 85 5.72 -15.59 -6.13
N GLU A 86 4.59 -15.07 -6.62
CA GLU A 86 4.41 -14.75 -8.04
C GLU A 86 5.27 -13.54 -8.45
N CYS A 87 5.19 -12.44 -7.70
CA CYS A 87 5.90 -11.19 -8.00
C CYS A 87 7.42 -11.41 -8.01
N PHE A 88 7.98 -11.99 -6.97
CA PHE A 88 9.42 -12.27 -6.90
C PHE A 88 9.84 -13.29 -7.97
N GLY A 89 9.00 -14.30 -8.26
CA GLY A 89 9.25 -15.24 -9.34
C GLY A 89 9.31 -14.58 -10.72
N LYS A 90 8.57 -13.50 -10.94
CA LYS A 90 8.60 -12.69 -12.17
C LYS A 90 9.64 -11.56 -12.16
N GLY A 91 10.41 -11.42 -11.08
CA GLY A 91 11.42 -10.38 -10.94
C GLY A 91 10.86 -9.00 -10.63
N THR A 92 9.66 -8.92 -10.04
CA THR A 92 9.06 -7.67 -9.60
C THR A 92 9.04 -7.59 -8.07
N ALA A 93 9.40 -6.43 -7.53
CA ALA A 93 9.34 -6.12 -6.11
C ALA A 93 8.87 -4.70 -5.87
N THR A 94 8.20 -4.48 -4.73
CA THR A 94 7.86 -3.14 -4.27
C THR A 94 8.76 -2.81 -3.09
N PHE A 95 9.70 -1.90 -3.31
CA PHE A 95 10.64 -1.50 -2.28
C PHE A 95 9.96 -0.56 -1.29
N MET A 96 10.24 -0.76 0.00
CA MET A 96 9.75 0.10 1.06
C MET A 96 10.95 0.81 1.69
N ILE A 97 11.02 2.12 1.49
CA ILE A 97 12.09 3.00 1.97
C ILE A 97 11.76 3.63 3.32
N MET A 98 12.76 4.25 3.94
CA MET A 98 12.69 4.93 5.24
C MET A 98 12.43 3.98 6.42
N GLY A 99 12.83 2.71 6.27
CA GLY A 99 12.76 1.69 7.30
C GLY A 99 11.42 0.93 7.34
N ASP A 100 11.19 0.22 8.45
CA ASP A 100 10.11 -0.74 8.62
C ASP A 100 9.17 -0.42 9.81
N LYS A 101 9.29 0.79 10.38
CA LYS A 101 8.47 1.30 11.48
C LYS A 101 7.66 2.50 11.02
N CYS A 102 6.33 2.34 10.92
CA CYS A 102 5.41 3.38 10.55
C CYS A 102 5.01 4.23 11.77
N THR A 103 4.85 5.54 11.60
CA THR A 103 4.32 6.43 12.65
C THR A 103 2.83 6.22 12.89
N ARG A 104 2.11 5.55 11.97
CA ARG A 104 0.66 5.32 12.05
C ARG A 104 0.29 3.89 12.40
N ARG A 105 -0.98 3.69 12.78
CA ARG A 105 -1.51 2.43 13.31
C ARG A 105 -2.76 1.98 12.55
N CYS A 106 -2.76 2.07 11.22
CA CYS A 106 -3.89 1.63 10.42
C CYS A 106 -4.21 0.15 10.71
N PRO A 107 -5.43 -0.17 11.19
CA PRO A 107 -5.75 -1.52 11.67
C PRO A 107 -6.00 -2.54 10.56
N PHE A 108 -5.95 -2.15 9.29
CA PHE A 108 -5.93 -3.07 8.17
C PHE A 108 -4.52 -3.51 7.76
N CYS A 109 -3.48 -2.74 8.15
CA CYS A 109 -2.11 -2.86 7.64
C CYS A 109 -1.23 -3.68 8.59
N ASP A 110 -0.44 -4.62 8.07
CA ASP A 110 0.48 -5.45 8.87
C ASP A 110 1.86 -4.80 9.10
N VAL A 111 2.17 -3.69 8.43
CA VAL A 111 3.42 -2.96 8.64
C VAL A 111 3.53 -2.52 10.11
N GLY A 112 4.69 -2.75 10.69
CA GLY A 112 4.94 -2.46 12.11
C GLY A 112 4.83 -0.98 12.45
N HIS A 113 4.35 -0.68 13.67
CA HIS A 113 4.32 0.66 14.23
C HIS A 113 5.44 0.86 15.24
N GLY A 114 5.97 2.07 15.33
CA GLY A 114 6.97 2.43 16.33
C GLY A 114 7.55 3.82 16.07
N ARG A 115 8.53 4.19 16.88
CA ARG A 115 9.38 5.34 16.57
C ARG A 115 10.34 4.92 15.45
N PRO A 116 10.27 5.55 14.27
CA PRO A 116 11.18 5.22 13.18
C PRO A 116 12.64 5.49 13.54
N ASP A 117 13.52 4.70 12.96
CA ASP A 117 14.96 4.96 13.04
C ASP A 117 15.34 6.18 12.17
N PRO A 118 16.50 6.81 12.39
CA PRO A 118 17.02 7.81 11.48
C PRO A 118 17.09 7.28 10.04
N LEU A 119 16.94 8.20 9.05
CA LEU A 119 17.09 7.81 7.65
C LEU A 119 18.49 7.26 7.38
N ASP A 120 18.57 6.15 6.66
CA ASP A 120 19.86 5.65 6.16
C ASP A 120 20.28 6.46 4.94
N VAL A 121 21.36 7.21 5.07
CA VAL A 121 21.91 8.03 3.99
C VAL A 121 22.39 7.21 2.79
N ASN A 122 22.62 5.92 2.95
CA ASN A 122 23.04 5.02 1.89
C ASN A 122 21.84 4.30 1.22
N GLU A 123 20.62 4.42 1.75
CA GLU A 123 19.45 3.73 1.19
C GLU A 123 19.20 4.09 -0.27
N PRO A 124 19.29 5.37 -0.73
CA PRO A 124 19.13 5.71 -2.15
C PRO A 124 20.15 5.02 -3.05
N GLU A 125 21.40 4.93 -2.63
CA GLU A 125 22.48 4.24 -3.35
C GLU A 125 22.24 2.73 -3.41
N ASN A 126 21.91 2.11 -2.28
CA ASN A 126 21.67 0.69 -2.19
C ASN A 126 20.45 0.26 -3.01
N LEU A 127 19.37 1.07 -2.98
CA LEU A 127 18.18 0.87 -3.79
C LEU A 127 18.51 0.94 -5.29
N ALA A 128 19.18 2.00 -5.72
CA ALA A 128 19.51 2.20 -7.13
C ALA A 128 20.42 1.11 -7.69
N LYS A 129 21.43 0.68 -6.93
CA LYS A 129 22.27 -0.48 -7.28
C LYS A 129 21.47 -1.76 -7.42
N THR A 130 20.58 -2.03 -6.47
CA THR A 130 19.73 -3.22 -6.49
C THR A 130 18.82 -3.23 -7.71
N ILE A 131 18.21 -2.09 -8.07
CA ILE A 131 17.37 -1.96 -9.27
C ILE A 131 18.19 -2.21 -10.53
N ALA A 132 19.43 -1.69 -10.61
CA ALA A 132 20.34 -1.88 -11.74
C ALA A 132 20.78 -3.34 -11.87
N ASP A 133 21.22 -3.97 -10.78
CA ASP A 133 21.68 -5.35 -10.74
C ASP A 133 20.57 -6.33 -11.13
N LEU A 134 19.35 -6.09 -10.67
CA LEU A 134 18.17 -6.87 -11.01
C LEU A 134 17.62 -6.54 -12.43
N LYS A 135 18.15 -5.51 -13.09
CA LYS A 135 17.74 -5.04 -14.42
C LYS A 135 16.22 -4.81 -14.51
N LEU A 136 15.66 -4.17 -13.51
CA LEU A 136 14.22 -3.91 -13.44
C LEU A 136 13.83 -2.87 -14.49
N LYS A 137 12.81 -3.16 -15.28
CA LYS A 137 12.24 -2.20 -16.24
C LYS A 137 11.23 -1.26 -15.59
N TYR A 138 10.63 -1.72 -14.49
CA TYR A 138 9.64 -0.98 -13.71
C TYR A 138 9.87 -1.25 -12.23
N VAL A 139 9.79 -0.20 -11.41
CA VAL A 139 9.92 -0.31 -9.96
C VAL A 139 8.83 0.50 -9.27
N VAL A 140 8.26 -0.07 -8.21
CA VAL A 140 7.42 0.66 -7.27
C VAL A 140 8.23 0.93 -6.01
N ILE A 141 8.36 2.20 -5.65
CA ILE A 141 9.00 2.67 -4.43
C ILE A 141 7.91 3.20 -3.50
N THR A 142 7.75 2.59 -2.36
CA THR A 142 6.82 3.05 -1.33
C THR A 142 7.55 3.35 -0.03
N SER A 143 6.85 3.84 0.97
CA SER A 143 7.42 4.09 2.28
C SER A 143 6.46 3.78 3.42
N VAL A 144 6.99 3.70 4.64
CA VAL A 144 6.19 3.90 5.85
C VAL A 144 5.80 5.38 5.98
N ASP A 145 4.73 5.68 6.75
CA ASP A 145 4.48 7.08 7.14
C ASP A 145 5.58 7.59 8.06
N ARG A 146 6.10 8.77 7.76
CA ARG A 146 7.14 9.47 8.48
C ARG A 146 6.65 10.83 8.97
N ASP A 147 5.56 10.82 9.77
CA ASP A 147 4.99 12.03 10.37
C ASP A 147 5.99 12.76 11.31
N ASP A 148 7.09 12.10 11.67
CA ASP A 148 8.21 12.65 12.43
C ASP A 148 9.13 13.58 11.61
N LEU A 149 9.13 13.45 10.27
CA LEU A 149 9.93 14.28 9.37
C LEU A 149 9.17 15.54 8.95
N ARG A 150 9.89 16.67 8.82
CA ARG A 150 9.29 17.96 8.47
C ARG A 150 8.71 18.05 7.07
N ASP A 151 9.16 17.18 6.18
CA ASP A 151 8.74 17.06 4.78
C ASP A 151 7.97 15.77 4.50
N GLY A 152 7.67 14.97 5.54
CA GLY A 152 7.03 13.67 5.41
C GLY A 152 7.86 12.63 4.67
N GLY A 153 9.16 12.89 4.44
CA GLY A 153 10.09 12.00 3.73
C GLY A 153 10.18 12.26 2.23
N SER A 154 9.58 13.34 1.72
CA SER A 154 9.59 13.66 0.28
C SER A 154 11.00 13.86 -0.29
N GLN A 155 11.95 14.44 0.46
CA GLN A 155 13.33 14.57 0.02
C GLN A 155 13.98 13.19 -0.19
N HIS A 156 13.72 12.25 0.68
CA HIS A 156 14.26 10.89 0.54
C HIS A 156 13.72 10.15 -0.69
N PHE A 157 12.44 10.36 -1.06
CA PHE A 157 11.90 9.91 -2.35
C PHE A 157 12.67 10.52 -3.52
N VAL A 158 12.92 11.83 -3.51
CA VAL A 158 13.68 12.52 -4.56
C VAL A 158 15.08 11.94 -4.69
N ASP A 159 15.78 11.69 -3.59
CA ASP A 159 17.12 11.12 -3.60
C ASP A 159 17.11 9.70 -4.17
N CYS A 160 16.14 8.87 -3.82
CA CYS A 160 15.95 7.54 -4.39
C CYS A 160 15.66 7.58 -5.89
N ILE A 161 14.77 8.48 -6.35
CA ILE A 161 14.43 8.64 -7.77
C ILE A 161 15.64 9.08 -8.58
N ARG A 162 16.35 10.12 -8.11
CA ARG A 162 17.55 10.62 -8.79
C ARG A 162 18.59 9.55 -8.95
N ARG A 163 18.91 8.87 -7.83
CA ARG A 163 19.96 7.86 -7.86
C ARG A 163 19.59 6.65 -8.72
N THR A 164 18.30 6.25 -8.72
CA THR A 164 17.79 5.21 -9.60
C THR A 164 17.93 5.62 -11.08
N ARG A 165 17.57 6.85 -11.45
CA ARG A 165 17.70 7.33 -12.82
C ARG A 165 19.15 7.43 -13.29
N GLU A 166 20.08 7.76 -12.40
CA GLU A 166 21.53 7.79 -12.72
C GLU A 166 22.07 6.39 -13.05
N LEU A 167 21.70 5.35 -12.28
CA LEU A 167 22.21 3.99 -12.47
C LEU A 167 21.36 3.15 -13.42
N SER A 168 20.09 3.48 -13.60
CA SER A 168 19.13 2.75 -14.43
C SER A 168 18.19 3.71 -15.18
N PRO A 169 18.68 4.48 -16.17
CA PRO A 169 17.92 5.55 -16.82
C PRO A 169 16.70 5.06 -17.61
N GLN A 170 16.62 3.76 -17.92
CA GLN A 170 15.49 3.16 -18.63
C GLN A 170 14.41 2.59 -17.71
N THR A 171 14.66 2.58 -16.38
CA THR A 171 13.69 2.06 -15.43
C THR A 171 12.58 3.09 -15.20
N GLN A 172 11.33 2.70 -15.39
CA GLN A 172 10.17 3.49 -15.00
C GLN A 172 9.96 3.41 -13.50
N ILE A 173 9.68 4.53 -12.87
CA ILE A 173 9.57 4.68 -11.40
C ILE A 173 8.17 5.12 -11.02
N GLU A 174 7.41 4.24 -10.41
CA GLU A 174 6.18 4.57 -9.67
C GLU A 174 6.53 4.83 -8.21
N ILE A 175 6.01 5.90 -7.62
CA ILE A 175 6.06 6.09 -6.17
C ILE A 175 4.68 5.95 -5.56
N LEU A 176 4.57 5.17 -4.47
CA LEU A 176 3.37 5.08 -3.64
C LEU A 176 3.65 5.83 -2.34
N VAL A 177 3.11 7.04 -2.24
CA VAL A 177 3.42 7.96 -1.15
C VAL A 177 2.37 7.95 -0.03
N PRO A 178 2.75 8.34 1.22
CA PRO A 178 1.80 8.67 2.27
C PRO A 178 1.02 9.96 1.95
N ASP A 179 0.05 10.32 2.79
CA ASP A 179 -0.69 11.59 2.63
C ASP A 179 0.09 12.83 3.09
N PHE A 180 1.34 12.69 3.51
CA PHE A 180 2.22 13.73 4.06
C PHE A 180 1.62 14.55 5.21
N ARG A 181 0.44 14.25 5.68
CA ARG A 181 -0.25 14.80 6.86
C ARG A 181 -0.10 16.33 7.03
N GLY A 182 -0.67 17.10 6.11
CA GLY A 182 -0.66 18.58 6.12
C GLY A 182 0.67 19.20 5.68
N ARG A 183 1.55 18.43 5.04
CA ARG A 183 2.82 18.89 4.45
C ARG A 183 2.86 18.66 2.94
N ASP A 184 1.69 18.40 2.34
CA ASP A 184 1.55 18.07 0.91
C ASP A 184 2.13 19.15 0.00
N ASP A 185 1.87 20.45 0.26
CA ASP A 185 2.42 21.54 -0.54
C ASP A 185 3.97 21.53 -0.51
N ARG A 186 4.56 21.34 0.68
CA ARG A 186 6.01 21.22 0.82
C ARG A 186 6.56 19.97 0.14
N ALA A 187 5.89 18.84 0.33
CA ALA A 187 6.31 17.57 -0.26
C ALA A 187 6.26 17.63 -1.79
N LEU A 188 5.19 18.18 -2.36
CA LEU A 188 5.05 18.34 -3.80
C LEU A 188 6.07 19.32 -4.38
N GLU A 189 6.39 20.40 -3.67
CA GLU A 189 7.45 21.34 -4.09
C GLU A 189 8.81 20.63 -4.17
N ILE A 190 9.14 19.80 -3.19
CA ILE A 190 10.38 19.01 -3.18
C ILE A 190 10.39 17.99 -4.32
N LEU A 191 9.28 17.30 -4.58
CA LEU A 191 9.17 16.31 -5.66
C LEU A 191 9.36 16.91 -7.05
N LYS A 192 9.23 18.22 -7.25
CA LYS A 192 9.58 18.90 -8.52
C LYS A 192 11.02 18.64 -8.94
N ALA A 193 11.92 18.41 -8.01
CA ALA A 193 13.33 18.18 -8.30
C ALA A 193 13.62 16.84 -8.99
N ALA A 194 12.74 15.84 -8.80
CA ALA A 194 12.78 14.56 -9.51
C ALA A 194 11.36 13.94 -9.50
N PRO A 195 10.47 14.35 -10.40
CA PRO A 195 9.13 13.78 -10.46
C PRO A 195 9.18 12.30 -10.86
N PRO A 196 8.29 11.43 -10.35
CA PRO A 196 8.18 10.04 -10.77
C PRO A 196 7.55 9.91 -12.15
N ASP A 197 7.56 8.69 -12.69
CA ASP A 197 6.83 8.37 -13.93
C ASP A 197 5.35 8.05 -13.66
N VAL A 198 5.01 7.61 -12.43
CA VAL A 198 3.64 7.44 -11.93
C VAL A 198 3.56 7.86 -10.46
N MET A 199 2.57 8.68 -10.12
CA MET A 199 2.29 9.09 -8.74
C MET A 199 1.11 8.33 -8.18
N ASN A 200 1.34 7.54 -7.13
CA ASN A 200 0.32 6.74 -6.48
C ASN A 200 0.11 7.16 -5.02
N HIS A 201 -1.15 7.31 -4.62
CA HIS A 201 -1.57 7.42 -3.22
C HIS A 201 -2.92 6.72 -3.06
N ASN A 202 -2.98 5.72 -2.19
CA ASN A 202 -4.19 4.93 -2.01
C ASN A 202 -5.24 5.65 -1.15
N MET A 203 -6.49 5.63 -1.60
CA MET A 203 -7.66 6.01 -0.77
C MET A 203 -7.98 4.95 0.27
N GLU A 204 -7.64 3.69 0.01
CA GLU A 204 -7.82 2.49 0.84
C GLU A 204 -9.28 2.09 1.07
N THR A 205 -10.17 3.01 1.43
CA THR A 205 -11.57 2.73 1.73
C THR A 205 -12.48 3.95 1.51
N VAL A 206 -13.77 3.80 1.77
CA VAL A 206 -14.81 4.84 1.62
C VAL A 206 -14.80 5.84 2.78
N PRO A 207 -15.31 7.09 2.60
CA PRO A 207 -15.26 8.16 3.62
C PRO A 207 -15.78 7.74 4.99
N ARG A 208 -16.90 7.00 5.03
CA ARG A 208 -17.54 6.55 6.27
C ARG A 208 -16.61 5.68 7.14
N LEU A 209 -15.74 4.90 6.51
CA LEU A 209 -14.83 3.98 7.19
C LEU A 209 -13.45 4.58 7.51
N TYR A 210 -13.17 5.83 7.11
CA TYR A 210 -11.84 6.42 7.31
C TYR A 210 -11.38 6.44 8.76
N LYS A 211 -12.28 6.82 9.71
CA LYS A 211 -11.92 6.89 11.13
C LYS A 211 -11.55 5.53 11.70
N GLU A 212 -12.19 4.46 11.22
CA GLU A 212 -11.92 3.09 11.64
C GLU A 212 -10.66 2.53 10.96
N ALA A 213 -10.58 2.63 9.63
CA ALA A 213 -9.52 2.00 8.83
C ALA A 213 -8.23 2.83 8.74
N ARG A 214 -8.34 4.17 8.67
CA ARG A 214 -7.20 5.09 8.52
C ARG A 214 -7.20 6.17 9.61
N PRO A 215 -7.09 5.82 10.89
CA PRO A 215 -7.09 6.81 11.97
C PRO A 215 -5.94 7.81 11.78
N GLY A 216 -6.28 9.10 11.70
CA GLY A 216 -5.32 10.18 11.49
C GLY A 216 -5.07 10.57 10.02
N SER A 217 -5.79 9.96 9.07
CA SER A 217 -5.87 10.40 7.67
C SER A 217 -7.20 11.07 7.39
N ASP A 218 -7.25 11.87 6.33
CA ASP A 218 -8.45 12.57 5.85
C ASP A 218 -8.72 12.22 4.40
N TYR A 219 -10.00 11.95 4.08
CA TYR A 219 -10.43 11.51 2.74
C TYR A 219 -10.25 12.61 1.69
N ALA A 220 -10.76 13.80 1.98
CA ALA A 220 -10.69 14.92 1.04
C ALA A 220 -9.24 15.38 0.83
N PHE A 221 -8.44 15.34 1.90
CA PHE A 221 -7.00 15.64 1.83
C PHE A 221 -6.26 14.65 0.91
N SER A 222 -6.56 13.34 1.02
CA SER A 222 -5.97 12.30 0.16
C SER A 222 -6.31 12.50 -1.33
N LEU A 223 -7.56 12.84 -1.67
CA LEU A 223 -7.96 13.19 -3.04
C LEU A 223 -7.23 14.45 -3.53
N ASN A 224 -7.19 15.49 -2.70
CA ASN A 224 -6.55 16.75 -3.05
C ASN A 224 -5.03 16.64 -3.25
N LEU A 225 -4.35 15.71 -2.56
CA LEU A 225 -2.92 15.45 -2.79
C LEU A 225 -2.67 15.06 -4.25
N LEU A 226 -3.44 14.10 -4.79
CA LEU A 226 -3.30 13.65 -6.17
C LEU A 226 -3.74 14.74 -7.17
N LYS A 227 -4.81 15.47 -6.88
CA LYS A 227 -5.26 16.61 -7.69
C LYS A 227 -4.19 17.70 -7.78
N LYS A 228 -3.56 18.08 -6.67
CA LYS A 228 -2.46 19.05 -6.64
C LYS A 228 -1.25 18.54 -7.42
N PHE A 229 -0.89 17.26 -7.26
CA PHE A 229 0.20 16.68 -8.04
C PHE A 229 -0.10 16.74 -9.54
N LYS A 230 -1.31 16.35 -9.96
CA LYS A 230 -1.72 16.38 -11.37
C LYS A 230 -1.69 17.79 -11.95
N ALA A 231 -2.03 18.80 -11.17
CA ALA A 231 -1.93 20.20 -11.59
C ALA A 231 -0.48 20.67 -11.81
N LEU A 232 0.48 20.16 -11.01
CA LEU A 232 1.91 20.45 -11.17
C LEU A 232 2.55 19.65 -12.31
N PHE A 233 2.09 18.41 -12.54
CA PHE A 233 2.64 17.47 -13.52
C PHE A 233 1.52 16.89 -14.40
N PRO A 234 0.94 17.67 -15.31
CA PRO A 234 -0.23 17.23 -16.10
C PRO A 234 -0.01 15.95 -16.91
N ASN A 235 1.24 15.72 -17.33
CA ASN A 235 1.62 14.58 -18.17
C ASN A 235 2.01 13.32 -17.36
N VAL A 236 2.14 13.42 -16.04
CA VAL A 236 2.42 12.27 -15.19
C VAL A 236 1.11 11.61 -14.76
N PRO A 237 0.91 10.32 -15.04
CA PRO A 237 -0.27 9.61 -14.57
C PRO A 237 -0.36 9.59 -13.05
N THR A 238 -1.59 9.77 -12.55
CA THR A 238 -1.92 9.58 -11.14
C THR A 238 -2.68 8.29 -10.93
N LYS A 239 -2.45 7.63 -9.81
CA LYS A 239 -3.02 6.33 -9.48
C LYS A 239 -3.54 6.31 -8.05
N SER A 240 -4.62 5.56 -7.83
CA SER A 240 -5.12 5.30 -6.49
C SER A 240 -5.67 3.88 -6.36
N GLY A 241 -5.84 3.43 -5.13
CA GLY A 241 -6.33 2.08 -4.85
C GLY A 241 -7.33 2.04 -3.71
N LEU A 242 -8.23 1.05 -3.80
CA LEU A 242 -9.22 0.70 -2.80
C LEU A 242 -9.11 -0.76 -2.39
N MET A 243 -9.38 -1.02 -1.13
CA MET A 243 -9.66 -2.35 -0.62
C MET A 243 -11.18 -2.51 -0.42
N VAL A 244 -11.73 -3.64 -0.83
CA VAL A 244 -13.14 -3.99 -0.61
C VAL A 244 -13.28 -5.14 0.37
N GLY A 245 -14.36 -5.13 1.16
CA GLY A 245 -14.64 -6.11 2.21
C GLY A 245 -14.39 -5.62 3.63
N LEU A 246 -14.22 -4.29 3.82
CA LEU A 246 -14.10 -3.63 5.11
C LEU A 246 -15.46 -3.22 5.71
N GLY A 247 -16.59 -3.38 4.94
CA GLY A 247 -17.95 -3.04 5.34
C GLY A 247 -18.58 -1.91 4.54
N GLU A 248 -17.95 -1.49 3.47
CA GLU A 248 -18.48 -0.58 2.45
C GLU A 248 -19.60 -1.25 1.62
N THR A 249 -20.47 -0.43 1.00
CA THR A 249 -21.41 -0.89 -0.03
C THR A 249 -20.82 -0.72 -1.43
N ASP A 250 -21.44 -1.34 -2.43
CA ASP A 250 -21.01 -1.18 -3.84
C ASP A 250 -21.22 0.25 -4.33
N GLU A 251 -22.32 0.90 -3.89
CA GLU A 251 -22.62 2.30 -4.21
C GLU A 251 -21.58 3.25 -3.61
N GLU A 252 -21.13 3.00 -2.38
CA GLU A 252 -20.05 3.79 -1.77
C GLU A 252 -18.74 3.67 -2.56
N ILE A 253 -18.40 2.49 -3.08
CA ILE A 253 -17.23 2.28 -3.93
C ILE A 253 -17.38 3.05 -5.24
N LEU A 254 -18.54 2.95 -5.91
CA LEU A 254 -18.80 3.70 -7.15
C LEU A 254 -18.72 5.21 -6.93
N GLN A 255 -19.19 5.72 -5.78
CA GLN A 255 -19.05 7.14 -5.44
C GLN A 255 -17.57 7.52 -5.26
N VAL A 256 -16.76 6.72 -4.59
CA VAL A 256 -15.31 7.00 -4.45
C VAL A 256 -14.61 6.97 -5.82
N MET A 257 -15.00 6.07 -6.71
CA MET A 257 -14.48 6.05 -8.08
C MET A 257 -14.82 7.35 -8.82
N GLN A 258 -16.05 7.88 -8.66
CA GLN A 258 -16.44 9.16 -9.23
C GLN A 258 -15.64 10.32 -8.62
N ASP A 259 -15.51 10.35 -7.27
CA ASP A 259 -14.70 11.35 -6.58
C ASP A 259 -13.24 11.36 -7.07
N MET A 260 -12.66 10.19 -7.34
CA MET A 260 -11.32 10.08 -7.93
C MET A 260 -11.26 10.71 -9.33
N ARG A 261 -12.26 10.47 -10.19
CA ARG A 261 -12.30 11.08 -11.52
C ARG A 261 -12.47 12.60 -11.46
N ASP A 262 -13.29 13.10 -10.54
CA ASP A 262 -13.48 14.54 -10.30
C ASP A 262 -12.19 15.23 -9.80
N HIS A 263 -11.24 14.43 -9.31
CA HIS A 263 -9.91 14.87 -8.91
C HIS A 263 -8.81 14.54 -9.94
N ASN A 264 -9.18 14.16 -11.16
CA ASN A 264 -8.28 13.84 -12.28
C ASN A 264 -7.31 12.69 -11.97
N ILE A 265 -7.76 11.67 -11.24
CA ILE A 265 -6.98 10.45 -11.03
C ILE A 265 -7.16 9.54 -12.23
N ASP A 266 -6.04 9.14 -12.86
CA ASP A 266 -6.04 8.46 -14.16
C ASP A 266 -6.22 6.95 -14.05
N MET A 267 -5.66 6.33 -13.00
CA MET A 267 -5.55 4.88 -12.87
C MET A 267 -6.15 4.40 -11.54
N LEU A 268 -6.76 3.22 -11.57
CA LEU A 268 -7.46 2.65 -10.41
C LEU A 268 -7.03 1.20 -10.15
N THR A 269 -6.87 0.85 -8.87
CA THR A 269 -6.78 -0.55 -8.42
C THR A 269 -7.85 -0.85 -7.37
N ILE A 270 -8.55 -1.98 -7.50
CA ILE A 270 -9.48 -2.47 -6.46
C ILE A 270 -9.14 -3.93 -6.14
N GLY A 271 -8.85 -4.22 -4.87
CA GLY A 271 -8.53 -5.55 -4.39
C GLY A 271 -9.32 -5.97 -3.16
N GLN A 272 -9.53 -7.27 -2.98
CA GLN A 272 -10.16 -7.80 -1.77
C GLN A 272 -9.25 -7.58 -0.56
N TYR A 273 -9.77 -6.99 0.49
CA TYR A 273 -9.13 -6.96 1.79
C TYR A 273 -9.02 -8.38 2.37
N LEU A 274 -7.85 -8.74 2.83
CA LEU A 274 -7.57 -9.97 3.56
C LEU A 274 -6.92 -9.59 4.89
N ALA A 275 -7.58 -9.92 5.99
CA ALA A 275 -7.08 -9.59 7.33
C ALA A 275 -5.76 -10.33 7.60
N PRO A 276 -4.67 -9.62 7.93
CA PRO A 276 -3.36 -10.24 8.19
C PRO A 276 -3.36 -11.12 9.45
N SER A 277 -4.17 -10.78 10.45
CA SER A 277 -4.38 -11.59 11.65
C SER A 277 -5.74 -11.32 12.27
N THR A 278 -6.12 -12.10 13.26
CA THR A 278 -7.38 -11.94 14.02
C THR A 278 -7.46 -10.65 14.83
N SER A 279 -6.36 -9.92 14.99
CA SER A 279 -6.36 -8.62 15.68
C SER A 279 -6.70 -7.44 14.75
N HIS A 280 -6.57 -7.62 13.44
CA HIS A 280 -6.86 -6.60 12.44
C HIS A 280 -8.36 -6.45 12.22
N ILE A 281 -8.79 -5.47 11.40
CA ILE A 281 -10.19 -5.34 10.99
C ILE A 281 -10.62 -6.67 10.38
N PRO A 282 -11.73 -7.27 10.83
CA PRO A 282 -12.22 -8.51 10.24
C PRO A 282 -12.71 -8.28 8.81
N VAL A 283 -12.57 -9.29 7.95
CA VAL A 283 -13.21 -9.28 6.64
C VAL A 283 -14.71 -9.33 6.84
N ARG A 284 -15.43 -8.27 6.44
CA ARG A 284 -16.89 -8.16 6.62
C ARG A 284 -17.67 -8.74 5.45
N ARG A 285 -17.05 -8.85 4.26
CA ARG A 285 -17.57 -9.61 3.11
C ARG A 285 -16.45 -10.03 2.17
N TYR A 286 -16.67 -11.12 1.45
CA TYR A 286 -15.89 -11.46 0.27
C TYR A 286 -16.68 -11.05 -0.96
N VAL A 287 -16.15 -10.12 -1.73
CA VAL A 287 -16.80 -9.58 -2.93
C VAL A 287 -16.78 -10.63 -4.03
N HIS A 288 -17.93 -10.83 -4.70
CA HIS A 288 -18.07 -11.82 -5.76
C HIS A 288 -17.29 -11.38 -7.02
N PRO A 289 -16.76 -12.32 -7.83
CA PRO A 289 -16.09 -12.00 -9.08
C PRO A 289 -16.90 -11.12 -10.05
N ASP A 290 -18.22 -11.34 -10.13
CA ASP A 290 -19.11 -10.52 -10.98
C ASP A 290 -19.16 -9.05 -10.53
N THR A 291 -19.08 -8.79 -9.21
CA THR A 291 -19.02 -7.42 -8.69
C THR A 291 -17.69 -6.75 -9.05
N PHE A 292 -16.57 -7.48 -8.99
CA PHE A 292 -15.28 -6.96 -9.48
C PHE A 292 -15.36 -6.61 -10.97
N LYS A 293 -15.99 -7.47 -11.78
CA LYS A 293 -16.20 -7.20 -13.20
C LYS A 293 -17.06 -5.95 -13.41
N MET A 294 -18.14 -5.79 -12.65
CA MET A 294 -18.97 -4.59 -12.70
C MET A 294 -18.17 -3.32 -12.35
N PHE A 295 -17.31 -3.36 -11.31
CA PHE A 295 -16.44 -2.23 -10.98
C PHE A 295 -15.46 -1.92 -12.11
N GLU A 296 -14.90 -2.92 -12.78
CA GLU A 296 -13.98 -2.72 -13.91
C GLU A 296 -14.69 -2.05 -15.09
N GLU A 297 -15.88 -2.54 -15.47
CA GLU A 297 -16.70 -1.93 -16.52
C GLU A 297 -17.03 -0.47 -16.19
N LYS A 298 -17.47 -0.20 -14.95
CA LYS A 298 -17.76 1.16 -14.47
C LYS A 298 -16.53 2.06 -14.43
N ALA A 299 -15.37 1.55 -14.10
CA ALA A 299 -14.13 2.32 -14.13
C ALA A 299 -13.82 2.84 -15.53
N TYR A 300 -13.93 2.02 -16.55
CA TYR A 300 -13.72 2.45 -17.93
C TYR A 300 -14.84 3.38 -18.42
N GLU A 301 -16.11 3.15 -18.05
CA GLU A 301 -17.22 4.08 -18.34
C GLU A 301 -17.00 5.47 -17.73
N MET A 302 -16.41 5.55 -16.53
CA MET A 302 -16.05 6.80 -15.85
C MET A 302 -14.80 7.48 -16.45
N GLY A 303 -14.08 6.82 -17.37
CA GLY A 303 -12.93 7.38 -18.06
C GLY A 303 -11.58 7.19 -17.32
N PHE A 304 -11.44 6.16 -16.49
CA PHE A 304 -10.09 5.75 -16.04
C PHE A 304 -9.31 5.22 -17.24
N SER A 305 -8.06 5.65 -17.38
CA SER A 305 -7.18 5.20 -18.45
C SER A 305 -6.75 3.73 -18.28
N HIS A 306 -6.69 3.28 -17.03
CA HIS A 306 -6.46 1.88 -16.68
C HIS A 306 -7.09 1.53 -15.34
N ALA A 307 -7.68 0.33 -15.26
CA ALA A 307 -8.27 -0.22 -14.04
C ALA A 307 -7.81 -1.68 -13.84
N ALA A 308 -7.10 -1.95 -12.75
CA ALA A 308 -6.78 -3.30 -12.35
C ALA A 308 -7.67 -3.68 -11.16
N ILE A 309 -8.66 -4.56 -11.41
CA ILE A 309 -9.72 -4.84 -10.45
C ILE A 309 -9.89 -6.35 -10.31
N GLY A 310 -9.84 -6.87 -9.07
CA GLY A 310 -10.00 -8.30 -8.81
C GLY A 310 -9.55 -8.70 -7.42
N ALA A 311 -10.00 -9.88 -6.98
CA ALA A 311 -9.82 -10.34 -5.61
C ALA A 311 -8.36 -10.37 -5.13
N MET A 312 -7.42 -10.69 -6.01
CA MET A 312 -5.99 -10.78 -5.67
C MET A 312 -5.19 -9.54 -6.07
N VAL A 313 -5.82 -8.51 -6.65
CA VAL A 313 -5.16 -7.26 -7.03
C VAL A 313 -4.65 -6.53 -5.79
N ARG A 314 -3.48 -5.91 -5.92
CA ARG A 314 -2.84 -5.00 -4.96
C ARG A 314 -2.33 -3.78 -5.72
N SER A 315 -2.07 -2.68 -5.04
CA SER A 315 -1.66 -1.40 -5.68
C SER A 315 -0.48 -1.54 -6.64
N SER A 316 0.47 -2.43 -6.36
CA SER A 316 1.64 -2.69 -7.19
C SER A 316 1.57 -4.00 -7.98
N TYR A 317 0.44 -4.70 -7.99
CA TYR A 317 0.29 -5.95 -8.73
C TYR A 317 0.24 -5.69 -10.23
N HIS A 318 1.21 -6.21 -10.99
CA HIS A 318 1.39 -5.94 -12.43
C HIS A 318 1.44 -4.44 -12.77
N ALA A 319 2.08 -3.63 -11.92
CA ALA A 319 2.14 -2.19 -12.10
C ALA A 319 2.83 -1.76 -13.41
N ASP A 320 3.78 -2.55 -13.90
CA ASP A 320 4.42 -2.39 -15.21
C ASP A 320 3.43 -2.43 -16.37
N GLN A 321 2.50 -3.40 -16.35
CA GLN A 321 1.46 -3.54 -17.39
C GLN A 321 0.43 -2.41 -17.29
N GLN A 322 0.10 -1.99 -16.06
CA GLN A 322 -0.82 -0.89 -15.81
C GLN A 322 -0.29 0.44 -16.38
N ALA A 323 0.99 0.75 -16.12
CA ALA A 323 1.60 1.99 -16.60
C ALA A 323 1.77 2.01 -18.13
N HIS A 324 2.08 0.87 -18.74
CA HIS A 324 2.19 0.77 -20.20
C HIS A 324 0.84 1.03 -20.87
N ALA A 325 -0.23 0.38 -20.39
CA ALA A 325 -1.57 0.58 -20.93
C ALA A 325 -2.05 2.04 -20.79
N ALA A 326 -1.78 2.69 -19.64
CA ALA A 326 -2.12 4.10 -19.44
C ALA A 326 -1.34 5.04 -20.37
N SER A 327 -0.07 4.72 -20.67
CA SER A 327 0.76 5.51 -21.58
C SER A 327 0.31 5.40 -23.05
N GLU A 328 -0.22 4.26 -23.45
CA GLU A 328 -0.79 4.07 -24.79
C GLU A 328 -2.11 4.80 -24.95
N ALA A 329 -2.99 4.75 -23.93
CA ALA A 329 -4.26 5.47 -23.91
C ALA A 329 -4.09 6.99 -23.95
N ALA A 330 -3.00 7.54 -23.41
CA ALA A 330 -2.71 8.96 -23.45
C ALA A 330 -2.19 9.47 -24.80
N LYS A 331 -1.80 8.56 -25.72
CA LYS A 331 -1.30 8.88 -27.07
C LYS A 331 -2.39 8.78 -28.16
N SER A 332 -3.53 8.15 -27.83
CA SER A 332 -4.70 8.00 -28.69
C SER A 332 -5.71 9.14 -28.47
#